data_de729405fa4c2db2b594300a69cb7ac8
#
_entry.id   de729405fa4c2db2b594300a69cb7ac8
#
_cell.length_a   1.000
_cell.length_b   1.000
_cell.length_c   1.000
_cell.angle_alpha   90.00
_cell.angle_beta   90.00
_cell.angle_gamma   90.00
#
_symmetry.space_group_name_H-M   'P 1'
#
loop_
_entity.id
_entity.type
_entity.pdbx_description
1 polymer ?
#
loop_
_entity_poly.entity_id
_entity_poly.type
_entity_poly.pdbx_seq_one_letter_code
_entity_poly.pdbx_strand_id
1 'polypeptide(L)'
;MGNIEDYEGVFDEGEIQQTNTQSTVKGSDSFNITKAEVMKNPKGKRFKYLLNTFLKAGRMKSVNNDFMLQLYFHAMMGAYLKRYSVSKTAGYTDMRIPLIWIQNSGTGKSQMNKMTIDAANKIGIKATEVTYFSEAGLIGTYDRKAHEYNVTNNLSKFENPQNEKGKVYKDPVVRGDLFYYDLVFIDEGKILFQKNSHAENILSILQPALDFPGRVRKKLAGTEPVEYDCDSTLIISTVPFRELNPELMLQGFFPRCLFYQKNIGINERLQNMRQMNTIFDEVAYNKLLDDMSSVITNPKDDFAIGRDRLKVKVKDPLVVDMINETTEKWFLMSRDYTGTESKVLQAIISRLNVFIFKIAGQMAVIDEEVDETDKGAYKSFLIKPNHVQYAIDLLDKVLIELRKKMSFKKSKEDQSSLFRYQKITNAFVEHNKQSVNKKELIALYLNLFKTNKQRAIKMFEEDYTNNLFITKKSKGGYQYKLNSRLINEYGLNMVGENEDDN
;
A
#
# COMPACT_ATOMS: atom_id res chain seq x y z
N MET A 1 13.79 -43.84 -34.59
CA MET A 1 14.34 -44.94 -33.79
C MET A 1 15.74 -44.52 -33.37
N GLY A 2 15.91 -44.12 -32.14
CA GLY A 2 17.17 -43.73 -31.54
C GLY A 2 16.94 -43.67 -30.04
N ASN A 3 17.63 -44.53 -29.34
CA ASN A 3 17.43 -44.92 -27.94
C ASN A 3 17.61 -43.79 -26.98
N ILE A 4 16.71 -43.76 -26.00
CA ILE A 4 16.87 -43.06 -24.72
C ILE A 4 17.40 -44.11 -23.74
N GLU A 5 18.66 -44.00 -23.34
CA GLU A 5 19.24 -44.72 -22.21
C GLU A 5 20.21 -43.81 -21.47
N ASP A 6 20.08 -43.90 -20.14
CA ASP A 6 21.05 -43.56 -19.10
C ASP A 6 21.29 -42.09 -18.73
N TYR A 7 20.50 -41.62 -17.73
CA TYR A 7 21.02 -40.78 -16.67
C TYR A 7 20.45 -41.23 -15.30
N GLU A 8 21.02 -42.27 -14.75
CA GLU A 8 21.02 -42.52 -13.30
C GLU A 8 22.12 -41.69 -12.65
N GLY A 9 21.74 -40.55 -12.08
CA GLY A 9 22.62 -39.70 -11.28
C GLY A 9 22.21 -39.80 -9.82
N VAL A 10 23.05 -40.46 -9.05
CA VAL A 10 23.14 -40.65 -7.62
C VAL A 10 22.64 -39.41 -6.84
N PHE A 11 21.51 -39.55 -6.14
CA PHE A 11 21.10 -38.65 -5.08
C PHE A 11 21.73 -39.10 -3.77
N ASP A 12 22.72 -38.36 -3.33
CA ASP A 12 23.32 -38.44 -2.00
C ASP A 12 22.28 -37.98 -0.97
N GLU A 13 21.86 -38.89 -0.10
CA GLU A 13 20.97 -38.60 1.03
C GLU A 13 21.76 -37.88 2.12
N GLY A 14 22.07 -36.59 1.91
CA GLY A 14 22.55 -35.68 2.93
C GLY A 14 21.40 -35.26 3.83
N GLU A 15 21.49 -35.62 5.11
CA GLU A 15 20.60 -35.24 6.20
C GLU A 15 20.29 -33.74 6.15
N ILE A 16 19.07 -33.38 5.72
CA ILE A 16 18.55 -32.02 5.88
C ILE A 16 18.16 -31.86 7.34
N GLN A 17 19.09 -31.36 8.16
CA GLN A 17 18.75 -30.77 9.43
C GLN A 17 17.74 -29.65 9.19
N GLN A 18 16.51 -29.89 9.65
CA GLN A 18 15.45 -28.89 9.70
C GLN A 18 15.87 -27.80 10.71
N THR A 19 16.58 -26.80 10.25
CA THR A 19 16.65 -25.53 10.97
C THR A 19 15.31 -24.82 10.81
N ASN A 20 14.43 -25.06 11.77
CA ASN A 20 13.22 -24.27 12.02
C ASN A 20 13.63 -22.84 12.38
N THR A 21 14.01 -22.03 11.42
CA THR A 21 14.00 -20.57 11.59
C THR A 21 12.58 -20.08 11.43
N GLN A 22 11.73 -20.40 12.41
CA GLN A 22 10.62 -19.54 12.75
C GLN A 22 11.22 -18.20 13.15
N SER A 23 11.16 -17.21 12.28
CA SER A 23 11.25 -15.81 12.66
C SER A 23 10.04 -15.51 13.56
N THR A 24 10.17 -15.88 14.81
CA THR A 24 9.30 -15.43 15.88
C THR A 24 9.43 -13.92 15.97
N VAL A 25 8.46 -13.22 15.37
CA VAL A 25 8.14 -11.86 15.78
C VAL A 25 7.81 -11.94 17.27
N LYS A 26 8.80 -11.65 18.11
CA LYS A 26 8.58 -11.38 19.53
C LYS A 26 7.69 -10.15 19.61
N GLY A 27 6.40 -10.37 19.90
CA GLY A 27 5.42 -9.28 20.01
C GLY A 27 3.99 -9.67 19.67
N SER A 28 3.62 -10.94 19.81
CA SER A 28 2.22 -11.31 19.96
C SER A 28 2.07 -12.26 21.13
N ASP A 29 1.91 -11.69 22.31
CA ASP A 29 1.13 -12.38 23.32
C ASP A 29 -0.22 -12.64 22.65
N SER A 30 -0.39 -13.88 22.17
CA SER A 30 -1.64 -14.38 21.67
C SER A 30 -2.59 -14.52 22.88
N PHE A 31 -3.10 -13.40 23.37
CA PHE A 31 -4.27 -13.42 24.22
C PHE A 31 -5.37 -14.04 23.36
N ASN A 32 -5.73 -15.28 23.68
CA ASN A 32 -6.91 -15.94 23.11
C ASN A 32 -8.16 -15.22 23.65
N ILE A 33 -8.42 -14.02 23.09
CA ILE A 33 -9.62 -13.25 23.41
C ILE A 33 -10.79 -14.04 22.85
N THR A 34 -11.70 -14.43 23.72
CA THR A 34 -12.90 -15.18 23.33
C THR A 34 -14.03 -14.23 22.94
N LYS A 35 -14.97 -14.72 22.11
CA LYS A 35 -16.17 -13.99 21.74
C LYS A 35 -16.97 -13.54 22.99
N ALA A 36 -17.11 -14.42 24.00
CA ALA A 36 -17.82 -14.12 25.23
C ALA A 36 -17.21 -12.95 26.00
N GLU A 37 -15.87 -12.86 26.07
CA GLU A 37 -15.16 -11.76 26.71
C GLU A 37 -15.38 -10.44 25.98
N VAL A 38 -15.39 -10.47 24.64
CA VAL A 38 -15.63 -9.27 23.81
C VAL A 38 -17.06 -8.78 23.97
N MET A 39 -18.02 -9.69 23.96
CA MET A 39 -19.44 -9.35 24.14
C MET A 39 -19.72 -8.77 25.54
N LYS A 40 -19.01 -9.21 26.57
CA LYS A 40 -19.13 -8.70 27.93
C LYS A 40 -18.44 -7.34 28.11
N ASN A 41 -17.25 -7.18 27.51
CA ASN A 41 -16.48 -5.93 27.59
C ASN A 41 -15.70 -5.72 26.27
N PRO A 42 -16.19 -4.89 25.35
CA PRO A 42 -15.55 -4.64 24.06
C PRO A 42 -14.29 -3.79 24.16
N LYS A 43 -14.15 -2.93 25.18
CA LYS A 43 -13.06 -1.96 25.30
C LYS A 43 -11.68 -2.63 25.20
N GLY A 44 -10.88 -2.22 24.22
CA GLY A 44 -9.54 -2.71 23.95
C GLY A 44 -9.44 -4.18 23.48
N LYS A 45 -10.57 -4.86 23.18
CA LYS A 45 -10.61 -6.28 22.85
C LYS A 45 -11.30 -6.59 21.52
N ARG A 46 -12.36 -5.84 21.17
CA ARG A 46 -13.18 -6.15 19.99
C ARG A 46 -12.39 -6.04 18.70
N PHE A 47 -11.60 -5.00 18.55
CA PHE A 47 -10.75 -4.83 17.38
C PHE A 47 -9.80 -6.01 17.19
N LYS A 48 -9.07 -6.39 18.25
CA LYS A 48 -8.15 -7.55 18.21
C LYS A 48 -8.85 -8.86 17.87
N TYR A 49 -10.03 -9.09 18.43
CA TYR A 49 -10.82 -10.27 18.13
C TYR A 49 -11.24 -10.32 16.65
N LEU A 50 -11.79 -9.23 16.13
CA LEU A 50 -12.23 -9.14 14.72
C LEU A 50 -11.06 -9.31 13.76
N LEU A 51 -9.93 -8.66 14.02
CA LEU A 51 -8.72 -8.80 13.22
C LEU A 51 -8.23 -10.25 13.23
N ASN A 52 -8.11 -10.88 14.39
CA ASN A 52 -7.65 -12.27 14.49
C ASN A 52 -8.60 -13.24 13.79
N THR A 53 -9.90 -13.01 13.88
CA THR A 53 -10.91 -13.84 13.19
C THR A 53 -10.80 -13.69 11.68
N PHE A 54 -10.61 -12.46 11.19
CA PHE A 54 -10.38 -12.18 9.77
C PHE A 54 -9.09 -12.83 9.26
N LEU A 55 -7.98 -12.75 10.03
CA LEU A 55 -6.71 -13.41 9.68
C LEU A 55 -6.88 -14.95 9.61
N LYS A 56 -7.61 -15.54 10.55
CA LYS A 56 -7.90 -16.98 10.53
C LYS A 56 -8.71 -17.36 9.27
N ALA A 57 -9.75 -16.61 8.94
CA ALA A 57 -10.55 -16.83 7.73
C ALA A 57 -9.69 -16.73 6.46
N GLY A 58 -8.78 -15.72 6.40
CA GLY A 58 -7.83 -15.57 5.29
C GLY A 58 -6.89 -16.77 5.12
N ARG A 59 -6.35 -17.27 6.21
CA ARG A 59 -5.48 -18.47 6.18
C ARG A 59 -6.24 -19.71 5.70
N MET A 60 -7.52 -19.87 6.04
CA MET A 60 -8.35 -20.95 5.51
C MET A 60 -8.57 -20.87 4.00
N LYS A 61 -8.58 -19.66 3.44
CA LYS A 61 -8.61 -19.43 1.98
C LYS A 61 -7.21 -19.42 1.35
N SER A 62 -6.23 -20.02 2.01
CA SER A 62 -4.83 -20.14 1.53
C SER A 62 -4.11 -18.79 1.33
N VAL A 63 -4.48 -17.80 2.11
CA VAL A 63 -3.79 -16.49 2.11
C VAL A 63 -2.81 -16.43 3.28
N ASN A 64 -1.51 -16.58 2.98
CA ASN A 64 -0.45 -16.62 4.00
C ASN A 64 0.25 -15.27 4.23
N ASN A 65 -0.34 -14.19 3.78
CA ASN A 65 0.21 -12.87 3.96
C ASN A 65 -0.59 -12.12 5.02
N ASP A 66 -0.33 -12.42 6.30
CA ASP A 66 -1.02 -11.78 7.42
C ASP A 66 -0.93 -10.25 7.39
N PHE A 67 0.20 -9.71 6.96
CA PHE A 67 0.35 -8.26 6.86
C PHE A 67 -0.59 -7.66 5.81
N MET A 68 -0.72 -8.31 4.66
CA MET A 68 -1.64 -7.87 3.62
C MET A 68 -3.10 -8.03 4.06
N LEU A 69 -3.41 -9.13 4.75
CA LEU A 69 -4.73 -9.33 5.36
C LEU A 69 -5.06 -8.21 6.36
N GLN A 70 -4.10 -7.74 7.16
CA GLN A 70 -4.31 -6.59 8.06
C GLN A 70 -4.69 -5.33 7.26
N LEU A 71 -4.00 -5.04 6.15
CA LEU A 71 -4.32 -3.89 5.31
C LEU A 71 -5.72 -4.00 4.68
N TYR A 72 -6.10 -5.19 4.21
CA TYR A 72 -7.45 -5.47 3.69
C TYR A 72 -8.51 -5.34 4.78
N PHE A 73 -8.23 -5.82 5.98
CA PHE A 73 -9.10 -5.65 7.14
C PHE A 73 -9.37 -4.16 7.41
N HIS A 74 -8.32 -3.34 7.42
CA HIS A 74 -8.47 -1.89 7.63
C HIS A 74 -9.22 -1.20 6.48
N ALA A 75 -9.00 -1.61 5.23
CA ALA A 75 -9.76 -1.09 4.09
C ALA A 75 -11.26 -1.44 4.21
N MET A 76 -11.57 -2.69 4.57
CA MET A 76 -12.94 -3.15 4.82
C MET A 76 -13.57 -2.42 6.02
N MET A 77 -12.86 -2.30 7.14
CA MET A 77 -13.37 -1.55 8.31
C MET A 77 -13.55 -0.06 8.00
N GLY A 78 -12.69 0.52 7.16
CA GLY A 78 -12.85 1.89 6.69
C GLY A 78 -14.14 2.10 5.89
N ALA A 79 -14.51 1.13 5.03
CA ALA A 79 -15.78 1.15 4.32
C ALA A 79 -16.97 0.97 5.27
N TYR A 80 -16.85 0.10 6.27
CA TYR A 80 -17.86 -0.10 7.32
C TYR A 80 -18.11 1.18 8.13
N LEU A 81 -17.04 1.86 8.50
CA LEU A 81 -17.05 3.04 9.35
C LEU A 81 -17.09 4.36 8.55
N LYS A 82 -17.48 4.35 7.29
CA LYS A 82 -17.47 5.53 6.38
C LYS A 82 -18.28 6.73 6.91
N ARG A 83 -19.22 6.50 7.82
CA ARG A 83 -20.03 7.53 8.45
C ARG A 83 -19.35 8.26 9.62
N TYR A 84 -18.21 7.75 10.07
CA TYR A 84 -17.43 8.39 11.12
C TYR A 84 -16.39 9.33 10.51
N SER A 85 -16.09 10.40 11.24
CA SER A 85 -15.02 11.32 10.91
C SER A 85 -14.09 11.54 12.08
N VAL A 86 -12.79 11.58 11.82
CA VAL A 86 -11.78 11.93 12.81
C VAL A 86 -11.55 13.43 12.77
N SER A 87 -11.68 14.09 13.92
CA SER A 87 -11.31 15.49 14.09
C SER A 87 -9.78 15.61 14.15
N LYS A 88 -9.22 16.48 13.32
CA LYS A 88 -7.82 16.91 13.32
C LYS A 88 -7.75 18.41 13.55
N THR A 89 -6.58 18.92 13.90
CA THR A 89 -6.36 20.37 14.12
C THR A 89 -6.79 21.23 12.91
N ALA A 90 -6.60 20.73 11.69
CA ALA A 90 -6.92 21.44 10.46
C ALA A 90 -8.18 20.89 9.74
N GLY A 91 -9.16 20.32 10.49
CA GLY A 91 -10.41 19.82 9.92
C GLY A 91 -10.69 18.35 10.24
N TYR A 92 -11.42 17.69 9.35
CA TYR A 92 -11.85 16.30 9.51
C TYR A 92 -11.31 15.41 8.42
N THR A 93 -11.18 14.12 8.71
CA THR A 93 -10.98 13.06 7.71
C THR A 93 -11.94 11.91 7.99
N ASP A 94 -12.26 11.13 6.96
CA ASP A 94 -13.06 9.91 7.12
C ASP A 94 -12.19 8.70 7.54
N MET A 95 -12.83 7.54 7.70
CA MET A 95 -12.17 6.29 8.07
C MET A 95 -11.73 5.44 6.87
N ARG A 96 -12.06 5.84 5.62
CA ARG A 96 -11.75 5.05 4.43
C ARG A 96 -10.25 4.96 4.19
N ILE A 97 -9.77 3.77 3.84
CA ILE A 97 -8.38 3.48 3.52
C ILE A 97 -8.33 2.86 2.13
N PRO A 98 -8.22 3.68 1.07
CA PRO A 98 -7.97 3.17 -0.26
C PRO A 98 -6.61 2.48 -0.30
N LEU A 99 -6.53 1.32 -0.98
CA LEU A 99 -5.36 0.46 -0.99
C LEU A 99 -4.92 0.15 -2.41
N ILE A 100 -3.62 0.26 -2.68
CA ILE A 100 -3.00 -0.22 -3.91
C ILE A 100 -2.03 -1.34 -3.56
N TRP A 101 -2.33 -2.54 -4.05
CA TRP A 101 -1.51 -3.73 -3.84
C TRP A 101 -0.84 -4.18 -5.13
N ILE A 102 0.49 -4.17 -5.13
CA ILE A 102 1.31 -4.60 -6.25
C ILE A 102 2.01 -5.90 -5.90
N GLN A 103 1.70 -6.95 -6.64
CA GLN A 103 2.24 -8.29 -6.42
C GLN A 103 2.19 -9.15 -7.69
N ASN A 104 3.15 -10.07 -7.85
CA ASN A 104 3.17 -11.00 -8.97
C ASN A 104 1.88 -11.82 -9.08
N SER A 105 1.57 -12.31 -10.29
CA SER A 105 0.46 -13.23 -10.52
C SER A 105 0.67 -14.57 -9.77
N GLY A 106 -0.43 -15.27 -9.47
CA GLY A 106 -0.38 -16.55 -8.76
C GLY A 106 0.00 -16.47 -7.29
N THR A 107 -0.29 -15.34 -6.63
CA THR A 107 0.11 -15.09 -5.24
C THR A 107 -1.07 -14.95 -4.27
N GLY A 108 -2.26 -15.39 -4.67
CA GLY A 108 -3.45 -15.38 -3.82
C GLY A 108 -4.26 -14.07 -3.82
N LYS A 109 -3.98 -13.11 -4.73
CA LYS A 109 -4.73 -11.83 -4.79
C LYS A 109 -6.23 -12.05 -4.92
N SER A 110 -6.67 -12.80 -5.91
CA SER A 110 -8.09 -13.04 -6.16
C SER A 110 -8.75 -13.83 -5.02
N GLN A 111 -8.01 -14.70 -4.31
CA GLN A 111 -8.53 -15.38 -3.12
C GLN A 111 -8.74 -14.39 -1.97
N MET A 112 -7.81 -13.45 -1.79
CA MET A 112 -7.93 -12.40 -0.78
C MET A 112 -9.11 -11.47 -1.07
N ASN A 113 -9.29 -11.08 -2.34
CA ASN A 113 -10.44 -10.26 -2.76
C ASN A 113 -11.75 -10.99 -2.43
N LYS A 114 -11.90 -12.26 -2.87
CA LYS A 114 -13.10 -13.07 -2.60
C LYS A 114 -13.39 -13.20 -1.11
N MET A 115 -12.39 -13.57 -0.31
CA MET A 115 -12.53 -13.69 1.14
C MET A 115 -12.97 -12.37 1.78
N THR A 116 -12.39 -11.25 1.33
CA THR A 116 -12.74 -9.93 1.88
C THR A 116 -14.16 -9.51 1.45
N ILE A 117 -14.58 -9.85 0.23
CA ILE A 117 -15.96 -9.63 -0.24
C ILE A 117 -16.94 -10.47 0.59
N ASP A 118 -16.63 -11.74 0.84
CA ASP A 118 -17.46 -12.62 1.69
C ASP A 118 -17.62 -12.00 3.09
N ALA A 119 -16.51 -11.59 3.72
CA ALA A 119 -16.51 -10.97 5.04
C ALA A 119 -17.27 -9.62 5.04
N ALA A 120 -17.05 -8.77 4.04
CA ALA A 120 -17.71 -7.49 3.89
C ALA A 120 -19.24 -7.65 3.77
N ASN A 121 -19.69 -8.52 2.88
CA ASN A 121 -21.12 -8.81 2.69
C ASN A 121 -21.75 -9.35 3.98
N LYS A 122 -21.03 -10.19 4.73
CA LYS A 122 -21.51 -10.76 5.98
C LYS A 122 -21.75 -9.71 7.07
N ILE A 123 -20.95 -8.65 7.09
CA ILE A 123 -21.10 -7.52 8.03
C ILE A 123 -21.97 -6.38 7.47
N GLY A 124 -22.62 -6.59 6.32
CA GLY A 124 -23.56 -5.65 5.71
C GLY A 124 -22.93 -4.53 4.87
N ILE A 125 -21.67 -4.68 4.43
CA ILE A 125 -21.02 -3.80 3.45
C ILE A 125 -21.34 -4.32 2.04
N LYS A 126 -21.78 -3.44 1.15
CA LYS A 126 -21.95 -3.77 -0.26
C LYS A 126 -20.58 -3.77 -0.94
N ALA A 127 -20.04 -4.94 -1.25
CA ALA A 127 -18.76 -5.11 -1.90
C ALA A 127 -18.89 -5.70 -3.31
N THR A 128 -18.05 -5.28 -4.25
CA THR A 128 -17.98 -5.81 -5.61
C THR A 128 -16.57 -5.90 -6.13
N GLU A 129 -16.32 -6.82 -7.06
CA GLU A 129 -15.07 -6.91 -7.81
C GLU A 129 -15.32 -6.55 -9.27
N VAL A 130 -14.57 -5.57 -9.76
CA VAL A 130 -14.64 -5.10 -11.15
C VAL A 130 -13.52 -5.78 -11.93
N THR A 131 -13.89 -6.75 -12.76
CA THR A 131 -12.93 -7.52 -13.57
C THR A 131 -12.58 -6.78 -14.87
N TYR A 132 -13.54 -6.08 -15.46
CA TYR A 132 -13.35 -5.26 -16.65
C TYR A 132 -13.53 -3.79 -16.28
N PHE A 133 -12.40 -3.12 -16.17
CA PHE A 133 -12.38 -1.73 -15.80
C PHE A 133 -12.78 -0.84 -16.97
N SER A 134 -13.93 -0.21 -16.87
CA SER A 134 -14.34 0.87 -17.76
C SER A 134 -14.72 2.10 -16.96
N GLU A 135 -14.43 3.27 -17.52
CA GLU A 135 -14.83 4.54 -16.92
C GLU A 135 -16.35 4.61 -16.72
N ALA A 136 -17.12 4.15 -17.71
CA ALA A 136 -18.57 4.11 -17.63
C ALA A 136 -19.08 3.17 -16.54
N GLY A 137 -18.50 1.98 -16.39
CA GLY A 137 -18.86 1.03 -15.35
C GLY A 137 -18.53 1.54 -13.95
N LEU A 138 -17.32 2.07 -13.75
CA LEU A 138 -16.87 2.50 -12.42
C LEU A 138 -17.50 3.84 -12.00
N ILE A 139 -17.52 4.82 -12.89
CA ILE A 139 -17.92 6.20 -12.60
C ILE A 139 -19.36 6.45 -13.00
N GLY A 140 -19.77 5.96 -14.15
CA GLY A 140 -21.09 6.17 -14.74
C GLY A 140 -21.04 6.85 -16.10
N THR A 141 -22.22 6.96 -16.69
CA THR A 141 -22.41 7.50 -18.04
C THR A 141 -23.74 8.24 -18.16
N TYR A 142 -23.96 8.82 -19.33
CA TYR A 142 -25.21 9.49 -19.66
C TYR A 142 -25.91 8.73 -20.79
N ASP A 143 -27.14 8.26 -20.53
CA ASP A 143 -27.97 7.56 -21.49
C ASP A 143 -28.76 8.55 -22.36
N ARG A 144 -28.25 8.80 -23.57
CA ARG A 144 -28.90 9.70 -24.54
C ARG A 144 -30.28 9.20 -24.95
N LYS A 145 -30.50 7.89 -25.03
CA LYS A 145 -31.82 7.34 -25.42
C LYS A 145 -32.86 7.59 -24.33
N ALA A 146 -32.50 7.51 -23.06
CA ALA A 146 -33.37 7.88 -21.96
C ALA A 146 -33.68 9.37 -21.97
N HIS A 147 -32.71 10.23 -22.29
CA HIS A 147 -32.94 11.68 -22.47
C HIS A 147 -33.88 11.99 -23.63
N GLU A 148 -33.61 11.45 -24.80
CA GLU A 148 -34.47 11.62 -26.01
C GLU A 148 -35.88 11.13 -25.75
N TYR A 149 -36.05 9.99 -25.08
CA TYR A 149 -37.35 9.48 -24.67
C TYR A 149 -38.11 10.47 -23.78
N ASN A 150 -37.43 11.05 -22.77
CA ASN A 150 -38.05 12.03 -21.87
C ASN A 150 -38.47 13.31 -22.64
N VAL A 151 -37.58 13.83 -23.50
CA VAL A 151 -37.88 15.01 -24.34
C VAL A 151 -39.06 14.74 -25.25
N THR A 152 -39.07 13.62 -25.97
CA THR A 152 -40.14 13.23 -26.90
C THR A 152 -41.49 13.09 -26.21
N ASN A 153 -41.49 12.70 -24.93
CA ASN A 153 -42.72 12.47 -24.16
C ASN A 153 -43.06 13.58 -23.17
N ASN A 154 -42.33 14.72 -23.22
CA ASN A 154 -42.50 15.87 -22.31
C ASN A 154 -42.48 15.43 -20.81
N LEU A 155 -41.50 14.58 -20.43
CA LEU A 155 -41.36 14.08 -19.07
C LEU A 155 -40.32 14.91 -18.32
N SER A 156 -40.66 15.35 -17.11
CA SER A 156 -39.77 16.03 -16.18
C SER A 156 -39.59 15.19 -14.89
N LYS A 157 -38.39 15.23 -14.32
CA LYS A 157 -38.08 14.49 -13.08
C LYS A 157 -38.82 15.05 -11.88
N PHE A 158 -39.03 16.36 -11.84
CA PHE A 158 -39.51 17.06 -10.65
C PHE A 158 -40.94 17.57 -10.74
N GLU A 159 -41.39 17.96 -11.96
CA GLU A 159 -42.67 18.58 -12.13
C GLU A 159 -43.78 17.56 -12.45
N ASN A 160 -43.47 16.63 -13.33
CA ASN A 160 -44.42 15.59 -13.73
C ASN A 160 -43.70 14.29 -14.10
N PRO A 161 -43.39 13.42 -13.15
CA PRO A 161 -42.69 12.17 -13.41
C PRO A 161 -43.49 11.22 -14.34
N GLN A 162 -44.79 11.45 -14.50
CA GLN A 162 -45.65 10.74 -15.48
C GLN A 162 -46.42 11.75 -16.33
N ASN A 163 -46.51 11.47 -17.62
CA ASN A 163 -47.37 12.27 -18.50
C ASN A 163 -48.81 11.72 -18.53
N GLU A 164 -49.72 12.46 -19.21
CA GLU A 164 -51.12 12.05 -19.37
C GLU A 164 -51.33 10.65 -19.96
N LYS A 165 -50.34 10.12 -20.67
CA LYS A 165 -50.31 8.75 -21.23
C LYS A 165 -49.72 7.72 -20.30
N GLY A 166 -49.43 8.07 -19.03
CA GLY A 166 -48.87 7.17 -18.05
C GLY A 166 -47.40 6.77 -18.28
N LYS A 167 -46.68 7.48 -19.17
CA LYS A 167 -45.26 7.24 -19.42
C LYS A 167 -44.43 7.82 -18.28
N VAL A 168 -43.46 7.04 -17.78
CA VAL A 168 -42.63 7.37 -16.63
C VAL A 168 -41.30 7.97 -17.07
N TYR A 169 -40.86 9.01 -16.37
CA TYR A 169 -39.53 9.61 -16.54
C TYR A 169 -38.41 8.57 -16.34
N LYS A 170 -37.45 8.56 -17.27
CA LYS A 170 -36.24 7.71 -17.18
C LYS A 170 -35.04 8.60 -16.85
N ASP A 171 -34.39 8.34 -15.72
CA ASP A 171 -33.17 9.08 -15.35
C ASP A 171 -32.06 8.80 -16.40
N PRO A 172 -31.61 9.82 -17.15
CA PRO A 172 -30.55 9.63 -18.13
C PRO A 172 -29.18 9.50 -17.50
N VAL A 173 -29.02 9.80 -16.20
CA VAL A 173 -27.76 9.67 -15.48
C VAL A 173 -27.66 8.26 -14.93
N VAL A 174 -26.83 7.43 -15.56
CA VAL A 174 -26.49 6.08 -15.10
C VAL A 174 -25.24 6.17 -14.23
N ARG A 175 -25.39 5.93 -12.94
CA ARG A 175 -24.29 5.94 -11.97
C ARG A 175 -23.52 4.63 -12.05
N GLY A 176 -22.20 4.69 -11.77
CA GLY A 176 -21.33 3.54 -11.79
C GLY A 176 -21.17 2.87 -10.41
N ASP A 177 -20.27 1.88 -10.34
CA ASP A 177 -20.05 1.05 -9.16
C ASP A 177 -19.68 1.85 -7.91
N LEU A 178 -18.98 2.97 -8.06
CA LEU A 178 -18.63 3.87 -6.94
C LEU A 178 -19.85 4.50 -6.26
N PHE A 179 -21.01 4.50 -6.90
CA PHE A 179 -22.24 4.97 -6.29
C PHE A 179 -22.97 3.88 -5.52
N TYR A 180 -22.92 2.63 -6.01
CA TYR A 180 -23.74 1.54 -5.49
C TYR A 180 -23.05 0.71 -4.39
N TYR A 181 -21.71 0.69 -4.39
CA TYR A 181 -20.92 -0.17 -3.52
C TYR A 181 -20.05 0.62 -2.54
N ASP A 182 -19.98 0.10 -1.32
CA ASP A 182 -19.16 0.68 -0.24
C ASP A 182 -17.68 0.31 -0.38
N LEU A 183 -17.40 -0.88 -0.97
CA LEU A 183 -16.07 -1.42 -1.17
C LEU A 183 -15.96 -1.97 -2.59
N VAL A 184 -15.05 -1.40 -3.38
CA VAL A 184 -14.85 -1.76 -4.80
C VAL A 184 -13.44 -2.30 -4.98
N PHE A 185 -13.35 -3.54 -5.44
CA PHE A 185 -12.11 -4.19 -5.83
C PHE A 185 -11.90 -4.02 -7.32
N ILE A 186 -10.74 -3.48 -7.70
CA ILE A 186 -10.29 -3.39 -9.08
C ILE A 186 -9.17 -4.40 -9.25
N ASP A 187 -9.47 -5.55 -9.87
CA ASP A 187 -8.43 -6.50 -10.28
C ASP A 187 -7.81 -6.02 -11.60
N GLU A 188 -6.53 -6.31 -11.80
CA GLU A 188 -5.77 -5.85 -12.97
C GLU A 188 -5.72 -4.33 -13.17
N GLY A 189 -5.61 -3.57 -12.09
CA GLY A 189 -5.53 -2.10 -12.12
C GLY A 189 -4.36 -1.51 -12.92
N LYS A 190 -3.62 -2.32 -13.69
CA LYS A 190 -2.46 -1.90 -14.50
C LYS A 190 -2.78 -0.74 -15.45
N ILE A 191 -4.01 -0.67 -15.94
CA ILE A 191 -4.45 0.39 -16.86
C ILE A 191 -4.36 1.79 -16.22
N LEU A 192 -4.59 1.89 -14.91
CA LEU A 192 -4.51 3.15 -14.16
C LEU A 192 -3.08 3.71 -14.06
N PHE A 193 -2.08 2.87 -14.31
CA PHE A 193 -0.67 3.21 -14.18
C PHE A 193 0.00 3.45 -15.53
N GLN A 194 -0.77 3.38 -16.63
CA GLN A 194 -0.26 3.65 -17.96
C GLN A 194 -0.21 5.16 -18.22
N LYS A 195 0.85 5.60 -18.91
CA LYS A 195 0.97 7.00 -19.33
C LYS A 195 0.14 7.21 -20.62
N ASN A 196 -1.17 7.38 -20.46
CA ASN A 196 -2.08 7.71 -21.53
C ASN A 196 -3.20 8.64 -21.02
N SER A 197 -3.78 9.41 -21.91
CA SER A 197 -4.83 10.39 -21.60
C SER A 197 -6.08 9.76 -20.95
N HIS A 198 -6.39 8.52 -21.27
CA HIS A 198 -7.53 7.81 -20.70
C HIS A 198 -7.29 7.49 -19.20
N ALA A 199 -6.13 6.96 -18.84
CA ALA A 199 -5.76 6.71 -17.44
C ALA A 199 -5.72 8.01 -16.64
N GLU A 200 -5.13 9.08 -17.20
CA GLU A 200 -5.05 10.38 -16.55
C GLU A 200 -6.44 10.97 -16.27
N ASN A 201 -7.36 10.86 -17.23
CA ASN A 201 -8.75 11.30 -17.05
C ASN A 201 -9.44 10.53 -15.92
N ILE A 202 -9.31 9.22 -15.89
CA ILE A 202 -9.90 8.40 -14.82
C ILE A 202 -9.32 8.78 -13.47
N LEU A 203 -8.01 8.90 -13.36
CA LEU A 203 -7.35 9.28 -12.11
C LEU A 203 -7.77 10.66 -11.62
N SER A 204 -7.97 11.63 -12.55
CA SER A 204 -8.45 12.97 -12.21
C SER A 204 -9.86 12.97 -11.61
N ILE A 205 -10.72 12.03 -12.01
CA ILE A 205 -12.07 11.85 -11.45
C ILE A 205 -12.04 11.05 -10.14
N LEU A 206 -11.18 10.03 -10.04
CA LEU A 206 -11.04 9.23 -8.83
C LEU A 206 -10.40 10.00 -7.68
N GLN A 207 -9.53 10.96 -7.97
CA GLN A 207 -8.85 11.75 -6.94
C GLN A 207 -9.84 12.45 -6.00
N PRO A 208 -10.83 13.27 -6.44
CA PRO A 208 -11.79 13.87 -5.54
C PRO A 208 -12.77 12.85 -4.92
N ALA A 209 -12.97 11.68 -5.52
CA ALA A 209 -13.75 10.60 -4.92
C ALA A 209 -13.10 10.03 -3.66
N LEU A 210 -11.76 10.09 -3.55
CA LEU A 210 -10.99 9.64 -2.39
C LEU A 210 -10.80 10.75 -1.32
N ASP A 211 -11.16 11.99 -1.61
CA ASP A 211 -11.11 13.08 -0.64
C ASP A 211 -12.29 13.00 0.35
N PHE A 212 -12.28 13.88 1.34
CA PHE A 212 -13.35 13.98 2.32
C PHE A 212 -13.91 15.41 2.37
N PRO A 213 -15.22 15.60 2.10
CA PRO A 213 -16.17 14.63 1.56
C PRO A 213 -15.80 14.18 0.14
N GLY A 214 -16.02 12.90 -0.15
CA GLY A 214 -15.74 12.34 -1.48
C GLY A 214 -16.80 12.78 -2.50
N ARG A 215 -16.37 13.10 -3.71
CA ARG A 215 -17.28 13.53 -4.79
C ARG A 215 -16.79 13.01 -6.14
N VAL A 216 -17.70 12.45 -6.88
CA VAL A 216 -17.50 12.12 -8.30
C VAL A 216 -18.20 13.16 -9.17
N ARG A 217 -17.45 13.72 -10.12
CA ARG A 217 -18.02 14.63 -11.13
C ARG A 217 -17.37 14.36 -12.48
N LYS A 218 -18.20 13.96 -13.44
CA LYS A 218 -17.80 13.72 -14.83
C LYS A 218 -18.66 14.56 -15.75
N LYS A 219 -18.03 15.49 -16.46
CA LYS A 219 -18.72 16.33 -17.44
C LYS A 219 -18.57 15.68 -18.82
N LEU A 220 -19.68 15.44 -19.49
CA LEU A 220 -19.72 14.99 -20.87
C LEU A 220 -20.16 16.17 -21.77
N ALA A 221 -19.52 16.30 -22.93
CA ALA A 221 -19.85 17.41 -23.87
C ALA A 221 -21.33 17.37 -24.30
N GLY A 222 -22.04 18.49 -24.08
CA GLY A 222 -23.44 18.65 -24.50
C GLY A 222 -24.49 17.87 -23.69
N THR A 223 -24.11 17.37 -22.48
CA THR A 223 -25.03 16.62 -21.63
C THR A 223 -24.93 17.06 -20.17
N GLU A 224 -25.86 16.61 -19.32
CA GLU A 224 -25.76 16.79 -17.87
C GLU A 224 -24.56 16.01 -17.30
N PRO A 225 -23.88 16.58 -16.30
CA PRO A 225 -22.76 15.86 -15.68
C PRO A 225 -23.26 14.66 -14.87
N VAL A 226 -22.50 13.58 -14.87
CA VAL A 226 -22.62 12.53 -13.87
C VAL A 226 -22.00 13.05 -12.60
N GLU A 227 -22.80 13.32 -11.57
CA GLU A 227 -22.34 13.89 -10.33
C GLU A 227 -23.03 13.22 -9.13
N TYR A 228 -22.23 12.82 -8.11
CA TYR A 228 -22.71 12.23 -6.86
C TYR A 228 -21.66 12.28 -5.76
N ASP A 229 -22.10 12.18 -4.51
CA ASP A 229 -21.22 11.99 -3.38
C ASP A 229 -20.70 10.55 -3.37
N CYS A 230 -19.40 10.37 -3.12
CA CYS A 230 -18.73 9.09 -3.16
C CYS A 230 -18.17 8.73 -1.79
N ASP A 231 -18.71 7.68 -1.20
CA ASP A 231 -18.24 7.13 0.07
C ASP A 231 -17.59 5.74 -0.09
N SER A 232 -17.29 5.32 -1.33
CA SER A 232 -16.67 4.04 -1.62
C SER A 232 -15.21 4.00 -1.21
N THR A 233 -14.75 2.83 -0.77
CA THR A 233 -13.34 2.52 -0.57
C THR A 233 -12.84 1.69 -1.74
N LEU A 234 -11.66 2.02 -2.29
CA LEU A 234 -11.06 1.31 -3.41
C LEU A 234 -9.94 0.39 -2.92
N ILE A 235 -9.95 -0.84 -3.42
CA ILE A 235 -8.81 -1.77 -3.33
C ILE A 235 -8.38 -2.12 -4.75
N ILE A 236 -7.18 -1.68 -5.13
CA ILE A 236 -6.66 -1.86 -6.47
C ILE A 236 -5.53 -2.86 -6.42
N SER A 237 -5.70 -4.01 -7.06
CA SER A 237 -4.64 -5.01 -7.19
C SER A 237 -4.05 -4.99 -8.60
N THR A 238 -2.72 -5.14 -8.68
CA THR A 238 -2.01 -5.12 -9.96
C THR A 238 -0.73 -5.95 -9.90
N VAL A 239 -0.17 -6.23 -11.05
CA VAL A 239 1.14 -6.87 -11.19
C VAL A 239 2.27 -5.84 -11.09
N PRO A 240 3.49 -6.24 -10.72
CA PRO A 240 4.64 -5.35 -10.67
C PRO A 240 4.90 -4.70 -12.03
N PHE A 241 5.17 -3.41 -11.99
CA PHE A 241 5.62 -2.66 -13.16
C PHE A 241 7.13 -2.85 -13.33
N ARG A 242 7.60 -2.80 -14.58
CA ARG A 242 9.05 -2.67 -14.84
C ARG A 242 9.58 -1.35 -14.28
N GLU A 243 8.76 -0.30 -14.35
CA GLU A 243 9.08 1.03 -13.85
C GLU A 243 7.82 1.69 -13.28
N LEU A 244 7.86 2.06 -12.00
CA LEU A 244 6.92 3.01 -11.44
C LEU A 244 7.32 4.40 -11.94
N ASN A 245 6.43 5.07 -12.67
CA ASN A 245 6.68 6.44 -13.07
C ASN A 245 6.60 7.35 -11.82
N PRO A 246 7.71 7.98 -11.38
CA PRO A 246 7.70 8.86 -10.22
C PRO A 246 6.75 10.05 -10.38
N GLU A 247 6.53 10.54 -11.59
CA GLU A 247 5.58 11.62 -11.86
C GLU A 247 4.14 11.21 -11.56
N LEU A 248 3.75 9.97 -11.91
CA LEU A 248 2.44 9.42 -11.54
C LEU A 248 2.30 9.32 -10.01
N MET A 249 3.35 8.93 -9.30
CA MET A 249 3.34 8.84 -7.84
C MET A 249 3.17 10.19 -7.16
N LEU A 250 3.55 11.29 -7.82
CA LEU A 250 3.32 12.66 -7.35
C LEU A 250 1.92 13.19 -7.70
N GLN A 251 1.23 12.57 -8.67
CA GLN A 251 -0.15 12.93 -8.97
C GLN A 251 -1.04 12.63 -7.76
N GLY A 252 -1.94 13.52 -7.46
CA GLY A 252 -2.70 13.54 -6.21
C GLY A 252 -3.48 12.26 -5.86
N PHE A 253 -3.74 11.35 -6.82
CA PHE A 253 -4.42 10.08 -6.57
C PHE A 253 -3.58 9.12 -5.71
N PHE A 254 -2.32 8.85 -6.11
CA PHE A 254 -1.48 7.84 -5.45
C PHE A 254 -1.18 8.14 -3.98
N PRO A 255 -0.81 9.37 -3.59
CA PRO A 255 -0.59 9.68 -2.18
C PRO A 255 -1.84 9.47 -1.30
N ARG A 256 -3.05 9.46 -1.90
CA ARG A 256 -4.32 9.21 -1.18
C ARG A 256 -4.59 7.75 -0.91
N CYS A 257 -3.83 6.85 -1.53
CA CYS A 257 -3.94 5.41 -1.34
C CYS A 257 -2.80 4.91 -0.44
N LEU A 258 -3.10 3.91 0.39
CA LEU A 258 -2.07 3.17 1.08
C LEU A 258 -1.43 2.21 0.08
N PHE A 259 -0.16 2.41 -0.19
CA PHE A 259 0.56 1.70 -1.23
C PHE A 259 1.42 0.59 -0.65
N TYR A 260 1.25 -0.63 -1.14
CA TYR A 260 2.05 -1.77 -0.69
C TYR A 260 2.51 -2.64 -1.85
N GLN A 261 3.81 -2.95 -1.87
CA GLN A 261 4.41 -3.85 -2.82
C GLN A 261 5.30 -4.85 -2.11
N LYS A 262 5.05 -6.14 -2.32
CA LYS A 262 5.90 -7.23 -1.82
C LYS A 262 6.25 -8.17 -2.97
N ASN A 263 7.51 -8.60 -3.03
CA ASN A 263 7.92 -9.71 -3.88
C ASN A 263 7.80 -11.00 -3.09
N ILE A 264 7.06 -11.96 -3.60
CA ILE A 264 6.94 -13.29 -3.01
C ILE A 264 8.02 -14.19 -3.60
N GLY A 265 8.85 -14.76 -2.73
CA GLY A 265 9.89 -15.73 -3.09
C GLY A 265 9.30 -17.09 -3.48
N ILE A 266 10.15 -17.94 -4.07
CA ILE A 266 9.74 -19.29 -4.52
C ILE A 266 9.18 -20.12 -3.37
N ASN A 267 9.83 -20.11 -2.22
CA ASN A 267 9.39 -20.89 -1.05
C ASN A 267 8.00 -20.47 -0.55
N GLU A 268 7.73 -19.17 -0.49
CA GLU A 268 6.42 -18.64 -0.11
C GLU A 268 5.34 -19.01 -1.14
N ARG A 269 5.69 -19.02 -2.44
CA ARG A 269 4.79 -19.49 -3.51
C ARG A 269 4.47 -20.97 -3.38
N LEU A 270 5.49 -21.81 -3.14
CA LEU A 270 5.30 -23.24 -2.92
C LEU A 270 4.44 -23.52 -1.69
N GLN A 271 4.62 -22.76 -0.61
CA GLN A 271 3.77 -22.86 0.59
C GLN A 271 2.32 -22.51 0.27
N ASN A 272 2.08 -21.42 -0.48
CA ASN A 272 0.74 -21.02 -0.91
C ASN A 272 0.11 -22.12 -1.79
N MET A 273 0.86 -22.69 -2.74
CA MET A 273 0.38 -23.78 -3.59
C MET A 273 0.02 -25.03 -2.78
N ARG A 274 0.86 -25.43 -1.83
CA ARG A 274 0.58 -26.57 -0.93
C ARG A 274 -0.71 -26.38 -0.16
N GLN A 275 -0.95 -25.17 0.35
CA GLN A 275 -2.17 -24.86 1.09
C GLN A 275 -3.41 -24.79 0.18
N MET A 276 -3.26 -24.35 -1.09
CA MET A 276 -4.37 -24.41 -2.07
C MET A 276 -4.84 -25.84 -2.34
N ASN A 277 -3.97 -26.83 -2.11
CA ASN A 277 -4.30 -28.25 -2.25
C ASN A 277 -4.87 -28.88 -0.97
N THR A 278 -5.05 -28.12 0.11
CA THR A 278 -5.70 -28.64 1.32
C THR A 278 -7.22 -28.63 1.18
N ILE A 279 -7.89 -29.54 1.86
CA ILE A 279 -9.34 -29.61 1.89
C ILE A 279 -9.87 -28.35 2.59
N PHE A 280 -10.73 -27.61 1.90
CA PHE A 280 -11.34 -26.42 2.44
C PHE A 280 -12.53 -26.79 3.35
N ASP A 281 -12.45 -26.39 4.63
CA ASP A 281 -13.55 -26.54 5.58
C ASP A 281 -14.47 -25.31 5.49
N GLU A 282 -15.50 -25.41 4.66
CA GLU A 282 -16.47 -24.35 4.44
C GLU A 282 -17.30 -24.05 5.69
N VAL A 283 -17.59 -25.06 6.51
CA VAL A 283 -18.39 -24.89 7.75
C VAL A 283 -17.61 -24.05 8.76
N ALA A 284 -16.35 -24.40 9.01
CA ALA A 284 -15.50 -23.64 9.91
C ALA A 284 -15.23 -22.23 9.39
N TYR A 285 -15.06 -22.06 8.08
CA TYR A 285 -14.89 -20.75 7.45
C TYR A 285 -16.12 -19.86 7.65
N ASN A 286 -17.31 -20.36 7.32
CA ASN A 286 -18.54 -19.61 7.49
C ASN A 286 -18.81 -19.25 8.96
N LYS A 287 -18.47 -20.14 9.89
CA LYS A 287 -18.55 -19.86 11.33
C LYS A 287 -17.68 -18.67 11.74
N LEU A 288 -16.46 -18.55 11.20
CA LEU A 288 -15.61 -17.39 11.47
C LEU A 288 -16.25 -16.08 10.98
N LEU A 289 -16.86 -16.09 9.78
CA LEU A 289 -17.57 -14.93 9.26
C LEU A 289 -18.82 -14.58 10.08
N ASP A 290 -19.56 -15.57 10.54
CA ASP A 290 -20.72 -15.40 11.44
C ASP A 290 -20.29 -14.83 12.79
N ASP A 291 -19.17 -15.28 13.33
CA ASP A 291 -18.60 -14.75 14.56
C ASP A 291 -18.18 -13.29 14.40
N MET A 292 -17.56 -12.90 13.27
CA MET A 292 -17.28 -11.51 12.97
C MET A 292 -18.56 -10.67 12.93
N SER A 293 -19.55 -11.11 12.17
CA SER A 293 -20.82 -10.40 12.00
C SER A 293 -21.57 -10.21 13.33
N SER A 294 -21.53 -11.22 14.21
CA SER A 294 -22.21 -11.17 15.49
C SER A 294 -21.56 -10.27 16.55
N VAL A 295 -20.26 -9.99 16.40
CA VAL A 295 -19.49 -9.16 17.34
C VAL A 295 -19.45 -7.70 16.89
N ILE A 296 -19.61 -7.45 15.60
CA ILE A 296 -19.59 -6.09 15.06
C ILE A 296 -20.93 -5.40 15.39
N THR A 297 -20.86 -4.29 16.11
CA THR A 297 -22.05 -3.47 16.37
C THR A 297 -22.51 -2.79 15.10
N ASN A 298 -23.79 -2.91 14.78
CA ASN A 298 -24.33 -2.26 13.59
C ASN A 298 -24.39 -0.73 13.81
N PRO A 299 -23.57 0.08 13.12
CA PRO A 299 -23.65 1.54 13.31
C PRO A 299 -24.96 2.14 12.80
N LYS A 300 -25.83 1.35 12.16
CA LYS A 300 -27.12 1.84 11.65
C LYS A 300 -28.11 2.18 12.74
N ASP A 301 -27.99 1.55 13.91
CA ASP A 301 -28.99 1.70 14.98
C ASP A 301 -28.79 2.96 15.84
N ASP A 302 -27.60 3.56 15.81
CA ASP A 302 -27.28 4.77 16.60
C ASP A 302 -27.48 6.10 15.84
N PHE A 303 -28.08 6.07 14.61
CA PHE A 303 -28.14 7.23 13.75
C PHE A 303 -29.48 7.96 13.73
N ALA A 304 -29.44 9.17 14.22
CA ALA A 304 -30.40 10.18 13.78
C ALA A 304 -30.16 10.56 12.32
N ILE A 305 -31.24 10.77 11.63
CA ILE A 305 -31.38 11.23 10.26
C ILE A 305 -30.70 12.60 10.12
N GLY A 306 -29.51 12.65 9.53
CA GLY A 306 -28.80 13.92 9.29
C GLY A 306 -27.42 13.76 8.70
N ARG A 307 -26.90 14.84 8.08
CA ARG A 307 -25.57 14.91 7.48
C ARG A 307 -24.42 14.90 8.48
N ASP A 308 -24.69 14.94 9.78
CA ASP A 308 -23.69 14.98 10.83
C ASP A 308 -23.06 13.61 11.03
N ARG A 309 -21.79 13.53 10.68
CA ARG A 309 -21.00 12.30 10.90
C ARG A 309 -20.63 12.19 12.37
N LEU A 310 -20.64 10.97 12.90
CA LEU A 310 -20.17 10.68 14.24
C LEU A 310 -18.70 11.05 14.38
N LYS A 311 -18.33 11.65 15.50
CA LYS A 311 -17.02 12.26 15.70
C LYS A 311 -16.10 11.35 16.51
N VAL A 312 -14.89 11.19 16.01
CA VAL A 312 -13.77 10.61 16.75
C VAL A 312 -12.79 11.73 17.07
N LYS A 313 -12.42 11.86 18.33
CA LYS A 313 -11.63 12.98 18.84
C LYS A 313 -10.27 12.54 19.36
N VAL A 314 -9.31 13.43 19.25
CA VAL A 314 -8.03 13.33 19.95
C VAL A 314 -8.07 14.37 21.08
N LYS A 315 -8.00 13.91 22.33
CA LYS A 315 -7.96 14.77 23.51
C LYS A 315 -6.66 14.62 24.29
N ASP A 316 -5.97 13.48 24.16
CA ASP A 316 -4.74 13.21 24.87
C ASP A 316 -3.55 13.87 24.15
N PRO A 317 -2.82 14.82 24.80
CA PRO A 317 -1.63 15.42 24.20
C PRO A 317 -0.58 14.40 23.79
N LEU A 318 -0.40 13.30 24.55
CA LEU A 318 0.55 12.23 24.21
C LEU A 318 0.29 11.64 22.83
N VAL A 319 -0.99 11.52 22.43
CA VAL A 319 -1.37 11.07 21.08
C VAL A 319 -0.83 12.00 20.00
N VAL A 320 -0.93 13.32 20.23
CA VAL A 320 -0.43 14.32 19.29
C VAL A 320 1.09 14.26 19.19
N ASP A 321 1.77 14.16 20.34
CA ASP A 321 3.23 14.08 20.40
C ASP A 321 3.75 12.84 19.70
N MET A 322 3.17 11.65 19.93
CA MET A 322 3.51 10.41 19.23
C MET A 322 3.39 10.54 17.71
N ILE A 323 2.33 11.18 17.22
CA ILE A 323 2.13 11.37 15.77
C ILE A 323 3.15 12.34 15.20
N ASN A 324 3.43 13.45 15.91
CA ASN A 324 4.40 14.46 15.48
C ASN A 324 5.82 13.88 15.42
N GLU A 325 6.28 13.22 16.48
CA GLU A 325 7.59 12.58 16.55
C GLU A 325 7.77 11.52 15.45
N THR A 326 6.73 10.69 15.22
CA THR A 326 6.76 9.69 14.17
C THR A 326 6.84 10.33 12.79
N THR A 327 6.05 11.35 12.56
CA THR A 327 6.03 12.07 11.26
C THR A 327 7.37 12.74 11.01
N GLU A 328 7.97 13.37 12.01
CA GLU A 328 9.30 13.97 11.92
C GLU A 328 10.37 12.91 11.60
N LYS A 329 10.36 11.79 12.32
CA LYS A 329 11.23 10.63 12.04
C LYS A 329 11.10 10.16 10.60
N TRP A 330 9.89 10.02 10.08
CA TRP A 330 9.66 9.61 8.70
C TRP A 330 10.16 10.65 7.68
N PHE A 331 9.96 11.95 7.95
CA PHE A 331 10.51 13.01 7.10
C PHE A 331 12.04 13.05 7.11
N LEU A 332 12.67 12.80 8.25
CA LEU A 332 14.13 12.69 8.33
C LEU A 332 14.66 11.55 7.45
N MET A 333 13.94 10.41 7.41
CA MET A 333 14.28 9.30 6.49
C MET A 333 14.19 9.68 5.01
N SER A 334 13.38 10.68 4.63
CA SER A 334 13.28 11.12 3.23
C SER A 334 14.52 11.88 2.76
N ARG A 335 15.39 12.34 3.67
CA ARG A 335 16.64 13.01 3.36
C ARG A 335 17.69 12.06 2.77
N ASP A 336 17.53 10.75 2.98
CA ASP A 336 18.41 9.72 2.38
C ASP A 336 18.22 9.62 0.86
N TYR A 337 17.20 10.28 0.31
CA TYR A 337 16.84 10.26 -1.10
C TYR A 337 17.00 11.65 -1.73
N THR A 338 17.22 11.69 -3.04
CA THR A 338 17.42 12.94 -3.78
C THR A 338 16.40 13.10 -4.91
N GLY A 339 16.25 14.32 -5.41
CA GLY A 339 15.45 14.61 -6.59
C GLY A 339 13.96 14.20 -6.46
N THR A 340 13.43 13.52 -7.46
CA THR A 340 12.02 13.14 -7.55
C THR A 340 11.63 12.08 -6.51
N GLU A 341 12.55 11.18 -6.16
CA GLU A 341 12.28 10.12 -5.16
C GLU A 341 12.02 10.71 -3.77
N SER A 342 12.83 11.68 -3.35
CA SER A 342 12.59 12.41 -2.10
C SER A 342 11.22 13.07 -2.08
N LYS A 343 10.81 13.73 -3.18
CA LYS A 343 9.50 14.36 -3.30
C LYS A 343 8.36 13.35 -3.21
N VAL A 344 8.49 12.22 -3.89
CA VAL A 344 7.50 11.11 -3.82
C VAL A 344 7.37 10.60 -2.39
N LEU A 345 8.51 10.34 -1.73
CA LEU A 345 8.49 9.84 -0.36
C LEU A 345 7.86 10.85 0.61
N GLN A 346 8.20 12.14 0.49
CA GLN A 346 7.60 13.20 1.30
C GLN A 346 6.09 13.32 1.08
N ALA A 347 5.62 13.22 -0.16
CA ALA A 347 4.19 13.22 -0.47
C ALA A 347 3.46 12.05 0.18
N ILE A 348 4.05 10.86 0.14
CA ILE A 348 3.49 9.66 0.78
C ILE A 348 3.51 9.81 2.30
N ILE A 349 4.63 10.24 2.92
CA ILE A 349 4.74 10.44 4.37
C ILE A 349 3.67 11.42 4.87
N SER A 350 3.44 12.51 4.15
CA SER A 350 2.39 13.48 4.50
C SER A 350 1.00 12.83 4.57
N ARG A 351 0.76 11.80 3.77
CA ARG A 351 -0.50 11.04 3.77
C ARG A 351 -0.51 9.91 4.80
N LEU A 352 0.63 9.28 5.08
CA LEU A 352 0.73 8.29 6.16
C LEU A 352 0.32 8.91 7.50
N ASN A 353 0.65 10.15 7.76
CA ASN A 353 0.15 10.89 8.92
C ASN A 353 -1.39 10.87 9.00
N VAL A 354 -2.08 11.07 7.88
CA VAL A 354 -3.55 10.99 7.84
C VAL A 354 -4.04 9.56 8.10
N PHE A 355 -3.33 8.55 7.61
CA PHE A 355 -3.69 7.14 7.84
C PHE A 355 -3.51 6.71 9.30
N ILE A 356 -2.58 7.31 10.06
CA ILE A 356 -2.50 7.07 11.52
C ILE A 356 -3.84 7.42 12.17
N PHE A 357 -4.40 8.59 11.88
CA PHE A 357 -5.70 9.01 12.43
C PHE A 357 -6.84 8.09 12.00
N LYS A 358 -6.84 7.66 10.73
CA LYS A 358 -7.87 6.76 10.20
C LYS A 358 -7.85 5.39 10.89
N ILE A 359 -6.68 4.77 11.00
CA ILE A 359 -6.50 3.45 11.62
C ILE A 359 -6.80 3.51 13.11
N ALA A 360 -6.21 4.48 13.82
CA ALA A 360 -6.46 4.67 15.24
C ALA A 360 -7.93 4.99 15.53
N GLY A 361 -8.58 5.76 14.65
CA GLY A 361 -9.99 6.06 14.73
C GLY A 361 -10.88 4.83 14.53
N GLN A 362 -10.56 3.95 13.58
CA GLN A 362 -11.26 2.67 13.41
C GLN A 362 -11.20 1.84 14.71
N MET A 363 -10.02 1.74 15.32
CA MET A 363 -9.86 1.02 16.59
C MET A 363 -10.71 1.63 17.70
N ALA A 364 -10.68 2.94 17.86
CA ALA A 364 -11.44 3.64 18.90
C ALA A 364 -12.94 3.39 18.78
N VAL A 365 -13.48 3.37 17.56
CA VAL A 365 -14.91 3.11 17.33
C VAL A 365 -15.25 1.64 17.56
N ILE A 366 -14.44 0.72 17.03
CA ILE A 366 -14.67 -0.73 17.14
C ILE A 366 -14.59 -1.19 18.61
N ASP A 367 -13.63 -0.66 19.36
CA ASP A 367 -13.46 -0.96 20.80
C ASP A 367 -14.41 -0.18 21.70
N GLU A 368 -15.30 0.63 21.14
CA GLU A 368 -16.27 1.45 21.86
C GLU A 368 -15.61 2.37 22.93
N GLU A 369 -14.51 3.03 22.55
CA GLU A 369 -13.83 3.98 23.42
C GLU A 369 -14.61 5.30 23.50
N VAL A 370 -15.77 5.26 24.12
CA VAL A 370 -16.71 6.39 24.21
C VAL A 370 -16.12 7.54 25.04
N ASP A 371 -16.30 8.76 24.54
CA ASP A 371 -16.01 10.00 25.28
C ASP A 371 -17.14 10.28 26.29
N GLU A 372 -16.99 9.82 27.52
CA GLU A 372 -17.98 9.99 28.58
C GLU A 372 -18.17 11.47 28.99
N THR A 373 -17.25 12.36 28.61
CA THR A 373 -17.33 13.80 28.89
C THR A 373 -18.12 14.55 27.82
N ASP A 374 -18.42 13.91 26.69
CA ASP A 374 -19.20 14.52 25.62
C ASP A 374 -20.70 14.42 25.93
N LYS A 375 -21.32 15.56 26.28
CA LYS A 375 -22.75 15.66 26.56
C LYS A 375 -23.61 15.93 25.33
N GLY A 376 -23.01 15.79 24.12
CA GLY A 376 -23.71 15.94 22.85
C GLY A 376 -24.81 14.88 22.65
N ALA A 377 -25.73 15.13 21.71
CA ALA A 377 -26.80 14.19 21.35
C ALA A 377 -26.28 12.84 20.80
N TYR A 378 -25.02 12.82 20.37
CA TYR A 378 -24.37 11.63 19.79
C TYR A 378 -23.10 11.30 20.55
N LYS A 379 -22.85 9.99 20.72
CA LYS A 379 -21.60 9.49 21.30
C LYS A 379 -20.42 9.88 20.40
N SER A 380 -19.39 10.49 20.97
CA SER A 380 -18.08 10.61 20.33
C SER A 380 -17.11 9.57 20.90
N PHE A 381 -16.04 9.27 20.15
CA PHE A 381 -15.06 8.27 20.53
C PHE A 381 -13.68 8.91 20.69
N LEU A 382 -12.84 8.33 21.54
CA LEU A 382 -11.52 8.84 21.84
C LEU A 382 -10.42 7.95 21.30
N ILE A 383 -9.51 8.54 20.52
CA ILE A 383 -8.26 7.88 20.14
C ILE A 383 -7.34 7.88 21.37
N LYS A 384 -6.79 6.69 21.67
CA LYS A 384 -5.85 6.46 22.78
C LYS A 384 -4.43 6.18 22.24
N PRO A 385 -3.38 6.35 23.08
CA PRO A 385 -2.00 6.10 22.68
C PRO A 385 -1.75 4.71 22.09
N ASN A 386 -2.36 3.66 22.63
CA ASN A 386 -2.23 2.29 22.11
C ASN A 386 -2.82 2.12 20.69
N HIS A 387 -3.87 2.87 20.32
CA HIS A 387 -4.41 2.86 18.96
C HIS A 387 -3.41 3.50 17.99
N VAL A 388 -2.80 4.60 18.40
CA VAL A 388 -1.79 5.31 17.60
C VAL A 388 -0.54 4.45 17.44
N GLN A 389 -0.06 3.81 18.51
CA GLN A 389 1.10 2.93 18.44
C GLN A 389 0.88 1.79 17.44
N TYR A 390 -0.28 1.12 17.48
CA TYR A 390 -0.62 0.09 16.50
C TYR A 390 -0.61 0.63 15.07
N ALA A 391 -1.22 1.80 14.84
CA ALA A 391 -1.26 2.43 13.52
C ALA A 391 0.15 2.77 13.01
N ILE A 392 1.02 3.30 13.87
CA ILE A 392 2.42 3.59 13.56
C ILE A 392 3.16 2.30 13.19
N ASP A 393 3.06 1.24 14.01
CA ASP A 393 3.74 -0.04 13.75
C ASP A 393 3.31 -0.68 12.43
N LEU A 394 2.04 -0.52 12.05
CA LEU A 394 1.51 -1.00 10.77
C LEU A 394 2.09 -0.18 9.60
N LEU A 395 2.07 1.15 9.72
CA LEU A 395 2.50 2.06 8.65
C LEU A 395 4.03 2.11 8.51
N ASP A 396 4.80 1.91 9.57
CA ASP A 396 6.26 1.72 9.51
C ASP A 396 6.62 0.55 8.60
N LYS A 397 5.91 -0.59 8.69
CA LYS A 397 6.13 -1.74 7.81
C LYS A 397 5.83 -1.39 6.35
N VAL A 398 4.77 -0.63 6.08
CA VAL A 398 4.46 -0.14 4.72
C VAL A 398 5.60 0.74 4.20
N LEU A 399 6.06 1.68 5.01
CA LEU A 399 7.12 2.62 4.65
C LEU A 399 8.45 1.91 4.40
N ILE A 400 8.82 0.92 5.23
CA ILE A 400 10.03 0.12 5.05
C ILE A 400 9.99 -0.63 3.71
N GLU A 401 8.87 -1.29 3.37
CA GLU A 401 8.76 -2.01 2.10
C GLU A 401 8.78 -1.05 0.89
N LEU A 402 8.15 0.11 1.01
CA LEU A 402 8.21 1.14 -0.03
C LEU A 402 9.64 1.64 -0.24
N ARG A 403 10.37 1.95 0.83
CA ARG A 403 11.78 2.40 0.77
C ARG A 403 12.68 1.37 0.10
N LYS A 404 12.53 0.08 0.42
CA LYS A 404 13.27 -1.00 -0.27
C LYS A 404 13.07 -0.96 -1.78
N LYS A 405 11.87 -0.59 -2.24
CA LYS A 405 11.56 -0.51 -3.68
C LYS A 405 12.09 0.75 -4.34
N MET A 406 12.08 1.86 -3.65
CA MET A 406 12.66 3.11 -4.14
C MET A 406 14.19 3.03 -4.23
N SER A 407 14.84 2.42 -3.25
CA SER A 407 16.30 2.23 -3.27
C SER A 407 16.79 1.27 -4.35
N PHE A 408 15.92 0.40 -4.90
CA PHE A 408 16.26 -0.47 -6.03
C PHE A 408 16.21 0.23 -7.39
N LYS A 409 15.65 1.44 -7.48
CA LYS A 409 15.66 2.29 -8.68
C LYS A 409 16.79 3.32 -8.70
N LYS A 410 17.96 2.94 -8.26
CA LYS A 410 19.13 3.60 -8.83
C LYS A 410 19.06 3.34 -10.34
N SER A 411 19.14 4.39 -11.16
CA SER A 411 19.05 4.30 -12.61
C SER A 411 19.92 3.16 -13.14
N LYS A 412 19.70 2.67 -14.37
CA LYS A 412 20.69 1.74 -14.98
C LYS A 412 22.10 2.29 -14.91
N GLU A 413 22.24 3.62 -14.90
CA GLU A 413 23.48 4.35 -14.66
C GLU A 413 23.97 4.19 -13.22
N ASP A 414 23.07 4.28 -12.21
CA ASP A 414 23.44 4.07 -10.80
C ASP A 414 23.74 2.60 -10.48
N GLN A 415 23.03 1.65 -11.08
CA GLN A 415 23.36 0.22 -10.94
C GLN A 415 24.69 -0.12 -11.62
N SER A 416 24.96 0.48 -12.78
CA SER A 416 26.24 0.34 -13.45
C SER A 416 27.37 1.01 -12.66
N SER A 417 27.09 2.14 -12.04
CA SER A 417 28.02 2.85 -11.16
C SER A 417 28.28 2.09 -9.86
N LEU A 418 27.23 1.54 -9.19
CA LEU A 418 27.40 0.73 -8.00
C LEU A 418 28.20 -0.55 -8.26
N PHE A 419 27.91 -1.25 -9.35
CA PHE A 419 28.68 -2.41 -9.78
C PHE A 419 30.13 -2.03 -10.10
N ARG A 420 30.34 -0.86 -10.70
CA ARG A 420 31.65 -0.30 -10.98
C ARG A 420 32.38 0.03 -9.68
N TYR A 421 31.72 0.68 -8.73
CA TYR A 421 32.29 1.02 -7.41
C TYR A 421 32.70 -0.24 -6.63
N GLN A 422 31.84 -1.29 -6.62
CA GLN A 422 32.16 -2.55 -5.98
C GLN A 422 33.42 -3.20 -6.58
N LYS A 423 33.51 -3.25 -7.92
CA LYS A 423 34.70 -3.79 -8.60
C LYS A 423 35.98 -3.00 -8.27
N ILE A 424 35.88 -1.68 -8.24
CA ILE A 424 37.01 -0.81 -7.93
C ILE A 424 37.43 -1.00 -6.47
N THR A 425 36.46 -1.01 -5.53
CA THR A 425 36.72 -1.24 -4.10
C THR A 425 37.41 -2.60 -3.88
N ASN A 426 36.88 -3.66 -4.47
CA ASN A 426 37.48 -4.98 -4.40
C ASN A 426 38.93 -4.99 -4.95
N ALA A 427 39.16 -4.34 -6.07
CA ALA A 427 40.51 -4.26 -6.63
C ALA A 427 41.50 -3.46 -5.76
N PHE A 428 41.04 -2.43 -5.04
CA PHE A 428 41.88 -1.72 -4.08
C PHE A 428 42.23 -2.62 -2.90
N VAL A 429 41.31 -3.42 -2.41
CA VAL A 429 41.51 -4.40 -1.33
C VAL A 429 42.42 -5.53 -1.77
N GLU A 430 42.14 -6.18 -2.90
CA GLU A 430 42.93 -7.30 -3.45
C GLU A 430 44.38 -6.93 -3.71
N HIS A 431 44.64 -5.70 -4.13
CA HIS A 431 45.99 -5.20 -4.40
C HIS A 431 46.62 -4.49 -3.19
N ASN A 432 45.97 -4.48 -2.03
CA ASN A 432 46.39 -3.80 -0.81
C ASN A 432 46.82 -2.33 -1.05
N LYS A 433 46.06 -1.62 -1.90
CA LYS A 433 46.37 -0.25 -2.30
C LYS A 433 45.60 0.76 -1.48
N GLN A 434 46.28 1.52 -0.62
CA GLN A 434 45.66 2.61 0.14
C GLN A 434 45.46 3.88 -0.72
N SER A 435 46.30 4.08 -1.74
CA SER A 435 46.18 5.19 -2.69
C SER A 435 46.90 4.88 -4.01
N VAL A 436 46.43 5.45 -5.10
CA VAL A 436 46.98 5.27 -6.46
C VAL A 436 47.08 6.61 -7.18
N ASN A 437 48.02 6.72 -8.12
CA ASN A 437 48.07 7.89 -8.99
C ASN A 437 47.07 7.77 -10.16
N LYS A 438 46.83 8.89 -10.90
CA LYS A 438 45.86 8.91 -12.02
C LYS A 438 46.17 7.88 -13.11
N LYS A 439 47.46 7.60 -13.42
CA LYS A 439 47.82 6.64 -14.45
C LYS A 439 47.48 5.21 -14.03
N GLU A 440 47.79 4.85 -12.79
CA GLU A 440 47.49 3.55 -12.21
C GLU A 440 45.96 3.33 -12.13
N LEU A 441 45.22 4.40 -11.76
CA LEU A 441 43.79 4.33 -11.68
C LEU A 441 43.14 4.11 -13.05
N ILE A 442 43.58 4.82 -14.08
CA ILE A 442 43.11 4.58 -15.45
C ILE A 442 43.49 3.19 -15.94
N ALA A 443 44.69 2.68 -15.61
CA ALA A 443 45.07 1.31 -15.92
C ALA A 443 44.19 0.30 -15.23
N LEU A 444 43.78 0.55 -13.98
CA LEU A 444 42.83 -0.26 -13.24
C LEU A 444 41.46 -0.33 -13.96
N TYR A 445 40.93 0.82 -14.40
CA TYR A 445 39.66 0.87 -15.15
C TYR A 445 39.77 0.12 -16.48
N LEU A 446 40.88 0.23 -17.20
CA LEU A 446 41.11 -0.52 -18.44
C LEU A 446 41.02 -2.04 -18.20
N ASN A 447 41.70 -2.51 -17.15
CA ASN A 447 41.74 -3.93 -16.81
C ASN A 447 40.40 -4.47 -16.29
N LEU A 448 39.76 -3.78 -15.37
CA LEU A 448 38.52 -4.21 -14.73
C LEU A 448 37.32 -4.23 -15.69
N PHE A 449 37.27 -3.27 -16.61
CA PHE A 449 36.12 -3.08 -17.48
C PHE A 449 36.37 -3.44 -18.95
N LYS A 450 37.58 -3.95 -19.29
CA LYS A 450 38.00 -4.34 -20.64
C LYS A 450 37.59 -3.30 -21.70
N THR A 451 37.88 -2.02 -21.42
CA THR A 451 37.42 -0.88 -22.22
C THR A 451 38.59 -0.15 -22.88
N ASN A 452 38.34 0.82 -23.76
CA ASN A 452 39.37 1.65 -24.34
C ASN A 452 39.74 2.82 -23.39
N LYS A 453 40.90 3.46 -23.65
CA LYS A 453 41.47 4.53 -22.81
C LYS A 453 40.54 5.73 -22.64
N GLN A 454 39.84 6.17 -23.70
CA GLN A 454 38.92 7.30 -23.63
C GLN A 454 37.74 7.02 -22.72
N ARG A 455 37.15 5.83 -22.84
CA ARG A 455 36.05 5.40 -22.01
C ARG A 455 36.46 5.18 -20.55
N ALA A 456 37.67 4.66 -20.31
CA ALA A 456 38.22 4.52 -18.97
C ALA A 456 38.42 5.87 -18.29
N ILE A 457 38.92 6.87 -19.02
CA ILE A 457 39.07 8.26 -18.51
C ILE A 457 37.70 8.84 -18.17
N LYS A 458 36.70 8.70 -19.05
CA LYS A 458 35.35 9.21 -18.82
C LYS A 458 34.71 8.56 -17.58
N MET A 459 34.82 7.24 -17.43
CA MET A 459 34.30 6.52 -16.25
C MET A 459 34.98 6.98 -14.96
N PHE A 460 36.29 7.17 -14.98
CA PHE A 460 37.03 7.73 -13.85
C PHE A 460 36.58 9.16 -13.49
N GLU A 461 36.40 10.03 -14.48
CA GLU A 461 35.94 11.40 -14.25
C GLU A 461 34.52 11.44 -13.67
N GLU A 462 33.64 10.60 -14.14
CA GLU A 462 32.30 10.43 -13.56
C GLU A 462 32.37 9.97 -12.08
N ASP A 463 33.18 8.95 -11.79
CA ASP A 463 33.31 8.40 -10.43
C ASP A 463 34.01 9.39 -9.48
N TYR A 464 34.94 10.21 -10.00
CA TYR A 464 35.57 11.28 -9.26
C TYR A 464 34.58 12.41 -8.95
N THR A 465 33.75 12.80 -9.91
CA THR A 465 32.69 13.80 -9.74
C THR A 465 31.65 13.32 -8.72
N ASN A 466 31.39 12.03 -8.67
CA ASN A 466 30.49 11.40 -7.71
C ASN A 466 31.14 11.11 -6.34
N ASN A 467 32.31 11.67 -6.08
CA ASN A 467 33.05 11.59 -4.83
C ASN A 467 33.50 10.17 -4.40
N LEU A 468 33.62 9.22 -5.34
CA LEU A 468 34.16 7.90 -5.03
C LEU A 468 35.62 7.98 -4.53
N PHE A 469 36.34 9.00 -4.96
CA PHE A 469 37.75 9.22 -4.61
C PHE A 469 37.99 10.55 -3.88
N ILE A 470 38.83 10.47 -2.85
CA ILE A 470 39.39 11.65 -2.19
C ILE A 470 40.82 11.87 -2.70
N THR A 471 41.15 13.09 -3.04
CA THR A 471 42.52 13.43 -3.52
C THR A 471 43.40 14.01 -2.43
N LYS A 472 44.69 13.59 -2.41
CA LYS A 472 45.71 14.18 -1.57
C LYS A 472 46.91 14.61 -2.47
N LYS A 473 47.35 15.84 -2.34
CA LYS A 473 48.55 16.34 -3.06
C LYS A 473 49.83 15.73 -2.43
N SER A 474 50.68 15.13 -3.24
CA SER A 474 51.99 14.57 -2.84
C SER A 474 53.10 15.17 -3.70
N LYS A 475 54.39 14.91 -3.35
CA LYS A 475 55.56 15.40 -4.11
C LYS A 475 55.57 14.90 -5.57
N GLY A 476 54.85 13.83 -5.90
CA GLY A 476 54.76 13.25 -7.26
C GLY A 476 53.41 13.51 -7.98
N GLY A 477 52.55 14.42 -7.47
CA GLY A 477 51.26 14.74 -8.05
C GLY A 477 50.10 14.38 -7.13
N TYR A 478 48.89 14.21 -7.71
CA TYR A 478 47.72 13.84 -6.94
C TYR A 478 47.67 12.33 -6.73
N GLN A 479 47.38 11.94 -5.48
CA GLN A 479 47.06 10.57 -5.08
C GLN A 479 45.56 10.46 -4.80
N TYR A 480 44.93 9.37 -5.26
CA TYR A 480 43.50 9.10 -5.14
C TYR A 480 43.30 7.97 -4.14
N LYS A 481 42.48 8.21 -3.12
CA LYS A 481 42.02 7.23 -2.12
C LYS A 481 40.54 7.01 -2.30
N LEU A 482 40.09 5.80 -1.98
CA LEU A 482 38.68 5.55 -1.87
C LEU A 482 38.05 6.37 -0.73
N ASN A 483 36.86 6.89 -0.96
CA ASN A 483 36.09 7.63 0.04
C ASN A 483 35.37 6.63 0.96
N SER A 484 35.94 6.35 2.13
CA SER A 484 35.38 5.39 3.09
C SER A 484 33.95 5.73 3.50
N ARG A 485 33.61 7.03 3.60
CA ARG A 485 32.23 7.44 3.91
C ARG A 485 31.25 6.98 2.83
N LEU A 486 31.59 7.18 1.57
CA LEU A 486 30.75 6.77 0.44
C LEU A 486 30.65 5.25 0.34
N ILE A 487 31.76 4.54 0.60
CA ILE A 487 31.81 3.07 0.61
C ILE A 487 30.87 2.50 1.68
N ASN A 488 30.89 3.06 2.87
CA ASN A 488 30.00 2.66 3.96
C ASN A 488 28.53 3.01 3.67
N GLU A 489 28.26 4.17 3.09
CA GLU A 489 26.92 4.57 2.65
C GLU A 489 26.32 3.58 1.63
N TYR A 490 27.15 3.02 0.76
CA TYR A 490 26.72 2.04 -0.24
C TYR A 490 26.76 0.59 0.24
N GLY A 491 27.16 0.34 1.50
CA GLY A 491 27.30 -1.01 2.05
C GLY A 491 28.34 -1.87 1.32
N LEU A 492 29.34 -1.21 0.69
CA LEU A 492 30.45 -1.87 0.01
C LEU A 492 31.49 -2.28 1.06
N ASN A 493 31.35 -3.48 1.64
CA ASN A 493 32.28 -3.96 2.64
C ASN A 493 33.70 -4.04 2.05
N MET A 494 34.64 -3.34 2.65
CA MET A 494 36.06 -3.66 2.51
C MET A 494 36.30 -4.95 3.28
N VAL A 495 36.30 -6.09 2.57
CA VAL A 495 36.69 -7.37 3.16
C VAL A 495 38.17 -7.26 3.52
N GLY A 496 38.52 -6.98 4.78
CA GLY A 496 39.91 -6.94 5.19
C GLY A 496 40.28 -6.02 6.36
N GLU A 497 39.36 -5.30 6.97
CA GLU A 497 39.64 -4.69 8.29
C GLU A 497 39.25 -5.70 9.38
N ASN A 498 40.25 -6.44 9.88
CA ASN A 498 40.18 -7.12 11.17
C ASN A 498 39.83 -6.06 12.22
N GLU A 499 38.74 -6.31 12.98
CA GLU A 499 38.48 -5.68 14.27
C GLU A 499 39.60 -6.11 15.27
N ASP A 500 40.79 -5.54 15.15
CA ASP A 500 41.83 -5.54 16.18
C ASP A 500 42.55 -4.20 16.06
N ASP A 501 41.97 -3.19 16.71
CA ASP A 501 42.67 -2.14 17.43
C ASP A 501 41.63 -1.24 18.14
N ASN A 502 41.47 -1.55 19.47
CA ASN A 502 40.96 -0.75 20.62
C ASN A 502 40.09 0.47 20.40
#